data_e63153d94fca3b6b07329e65c399c565
#
_entry.id   e63153d94fca3b6b07329e65c399c565
#
_cell.length_a   1.000
_cell.length_b   1.000
_cell.length_c   1.000
_cell.angle_alpha   90.00
_cell.angle_beta   90.00
_cell.angle_gamma   90.00
#
_symmetry.space_group_name_H-M   'P 1'
#
loop_
_entity.id
_entity.type
_entity.pdbx_description
1 polymer ?
#
loop_
_entity_poly.entity_id
_entity_poly.type
_entity_poly.pdbx_seq_one_letter_code
_entity_poly.pdbx_strand_id
1 'polypeptide(L)'
;MSVPNTTRMKRRPTHPGEMLREDFLPDYELTVSRLAEAVDVSRQSINELLRGRRAVSPEMSPRLARLFGNSPEFWLNAQRAVDLWDAAEAIKKDVARIKPLRTA
;
A
#
# COMPACT_ATOMS: atom_id res chain seq x y z
N MET A 1 -2.45 -22.17 18.27
CA MET A 1 -1.98 -21.70 18.00
C MET A 1 -1.81 -20.90 17.41
N SER A 2 -1.75 -20.43 17.14
CA SER A 2 -1.57 -19.75 16.55
C SER A 2 -0.75 -19.32 16.00
N VAL A 3 -0.57 -19.01 15.39
CA VAL A 3 0.17 -18.60 14.77
C VAL A 3 0.48 -17.57 14.64
N PRO A 4 0.87 -17.33 14.70
CA PRO A 4 1.28 -16.44 14.63
C PRO A 4 1.59 -15.60 14.00
N ASN A 5 1.42 -15.13 14.02
CA ASN A 5 1.73 -14.39 13.49
C ASN A 5 2.57 -14.06 13.20
N THR A 6 2.74 -14.57 13.45
CA THR A 6 3.60 -14.65 13.18
C THR A 6 3.93 -14.06 12.30
N THR A 7 3.55 -14.16 11.95
CA THR A 7 3.67 -13.58 11.00
C THR A 7 3.97 -12.24 11.11
N ARG A 8 4.44 -11.91 11.98
CA ARG A 8 4.84 -10.71 12.11
C ARG A 8 5.88 -10.39 11.16
N MET A 9 5.76 -9.40 10.36
CA MET A 9 6.78 -9.01 9.45
C MET A 9 7.89 -8.35 10.21
N LYS A 10 9.09 -8.65 9.81
CA LYS A 10 10.24 -8.06 10.45
C LYS A 10 10.65 -6.76 9.83
N ARG A 11 10.07 -6.40 8.71
CA ARG A 11 10.37 -5.14 8.08
C ARG A 11 9.11 -4.60 7.45
N ARG A 12 9.17 -3.33 7.16
CA ARG A 12 8.05 -2.62 6.60
C ARG A 12 7.62 -3.24 5.28
N PRO A 13 6.32 -3.47 5.10
CA PRO A 13 5.81 -3.95 3.81
C PRO A 13 6.11 -2.95 2.71
N THR A 14 6.13 -3.43 1.48
CA THR A 14 6.42 -2.57 0.34
C THR A 14 5.23 -1.68 0.02
N HIS A 15 5.49 -0.39 -0.09
CA HIS A 15 4.47 0.56 -0.49
C HIS A 15 4.05 0.28 -1.93
N PRO A 16 2.74 0.35 -2.24
CA PRO A 16 2.31 0.08 -3.63
C PRO A 16 2.95 1.00 -4.66
N GLY A 17 3.30 2.23 -4.27
CA GLY A 17 4.04 3.11 -5.17
C GLY A 17 5.39 2.56 -5.55
N GLU A 18 6.05 1.93 -4.60
CA GLU A 18 7.34 1.30 -4.88
C GLU A 18 7.16 0.09 -5.78
N MET A 19 6.10 -0.68 -5.57
CA MET A 19 5.79 -1.80 -6.45
C MET A 19 5.60 -1.32 -7.88
N LEU A 20 4.88 -0.22 -8.05
CA LEU A 20 4.69 0.37 -9.37
C LEU A 20 6.01 0.77 -9.98
N ARG A 21 6.83 1.49 -9.21
CA ARG A 21 8.09 2.01 -9.71
C ARG A 21 9.09 0.91 -10.05
N GLU A 22 9.21 -0.08 -9.18
CA GLU A 22 10.25 -1.08 -9.34
C GLU A 22 9.85 -2.25 -10.22
N ASP A 23 8.57 -2.58 -10.25
CA ASP A 23 8.12 -3.78 -10.94
C ASP A 23 7.19 -3.49 -12.12
N PHE A 24 6.10 -2.80 -11.87
CA PHE A 24 5.07 -2.63 -12.89
C PHE A 24 5.51 -1.74 -14.05
N LEU A 25 6.10 -0.60 -13.76
CA LEU A 25 6.52 0.28 -14.85
C LEU A 25 7.59 -0.38 -15.73
N PRO A 26 8.64 -0.98 -15.15
CA PRO A 26 9.62 -1.66 -16.01
C PRO A 26 9.01 -2.84 -16.76
N ASP A 27 8.20 -3.65 -16.10
CA ASP A 27 7.64 -4.84 -16.74
C ASP A 27 6.76 -4.50 -17.94
N TYR A 28 6.02 -3.41 -17.86
CA TYR A 28 5.13 -2.99 -18.94
C TYR A 28 5.75 -1.91 -19.80
N GLU A 29 7.00 -1.56 -19.53
CA GLU A 29 7.71 -0.52 -20.28
C GLU A 29 6.93 0.78 -20.31
N LEU A 30 6.39 1.14 -19.13
CA LEU A 30 5.60 2.36 -18.99
C LEU A 30 6.43 3.48 -18.39
N THR A 31 6.24 4.69 -18.94
CA THR A 31 6.79 5.89 -18.32
C THR A 31 5.76 6.43 -17.34
N VAL A 32 6.21 7.36 -16.50
CA VAL A 32 5.31 8.04 -15.57
C VAL A 32 4.18 8.72 -16.32
N SER A 33 4.52 9.39 -17.42
CA SER A 33 3.52 10.10 -18.22
C SER A 33 2.48 9.15 -18.81
N ARG A 34 2.94 8.00 -19.30
CA ARG A 34 2.02 7.03 -19.89
C ARG A 34 1.11 6.42 -18.84
N LEU A 35 1.66 6.17 -17.66
CA LEU A 35 0.83 5.65 -16.57
C LEU A 35 -0.24 6.66 -16.17
N ALA A 36 0.16 7.91 -15.99
CA ALA A 36 -0.78 8.95 -15.61
C ALA A 36 -1.90 9.07 -16.63
N GLU A 37 -1.54 9.06 -17.89
CA GLU A 37 -2.49 9.12 -19.00
C GLU A 37 -3.44 7.92 -18.97
N ALA A 38 -2.87 6.74 -18.78
CA ALA A 38 -3.63 5.50 -18.86
C ALA A 38 -4.68 5.39 -17.74
N VAL A 39 -4.37 5.92 -16.55
CA VAL A 39 -5.32 5.86 -15.43
C VAL A 39 -6.08 7.17 -15.24
N ASP A 40 -5.81 8.14 -16.11
CA ASP A 40 -6.52 9.41 -16.12
C ASP A 40 -6.40 10.19 -14.82
N VAL A 41 -5.16 10.33 -14.36
CA VAL A 41 -4.85 11.18 -13.21
C VAL A 41 -3.62 12.02 -13.56
N SER A 42 -3.36 13.05 -12.76
CA SER A 42 -2.28 13.96 -13.06
C SER A 42 -0.93 13.28 -12.87
N ARG A 43 0.05 13.76 -13.62
CA ARG A 43 1.42 13.28 -13.52
C ARG A 43 1.98 13.53 -12.13
N GLN A 44 1.60 14.67 -11.54
CA GLN A 44 2.04 14.99 -10.19
C GLN A 44 1.55 13.95 -9.19
N SER A 45 0.27 13.55 -9.31
CA SER A 45 -0.29 12.54 -8.43
C SER A 45 0.46 11.23 -8.56
N ILE A 46 0.78 10.84 -9.79
CA ILE A 46 1.53 9.60 -10.02
C ILE A 46 2.93 9.71 -9.42
N ASN A 47 3.62 10.83 -9.64
CA ASN A 47 4.95 11.01 -9.08
C ASN A 47 4.94 10.88 -7.56
N GLU A 48 3.94 11.48 -6.91
CA GLU A 48 3.83 11.39 -5.46
C GLU A 48 3.56 9.96 -5.00
N LEU A 49 2.73 9.27 -5.75
CA LEU A 49 2.43 7.87 -5.45
C LEU A 49 3.69 7.01 -5.56
N LEU A 50 4.44 7.19 -6.64
CA LEU A 50 5.66 6.40 -6.86
C LEU A 50 6.72 6.66 -5.80
N ARG A 51 6.69 7.83 -5.18
CA ARG A 51 7.63 8.16 -4.11
C ARG A 51 7.12 7.77 -2.74
N GLY A 52 5.95 7.17 -2.68
CA GLY A 52 5.37 6.78 -1.40
C GLY A 52 4.83 7.93 -0.59
N ARG A 53 4.64 9.09 -1.21
CA ARG A 53 4.13 10.27 -0.52
C ARG A 53 2.63 10.39 -0.61
N ARG A 54 2.00 9.54 -1.36
CA ARG A 54 0.57 9.51 -1.54
C ARG A 54 0.12 8.06 -1.48
N ALA A 55 -0.99 7.82 -0.83
CA ALA A 55 -1.55 6.48 -0.71
C ALA A 55 -2.36 6.13 -1.94
N VAL A 56 -2.47 4.84 -2.21
CA VAL A 56 -3.46 4.37 -3.17
C VAL A 56 -4.82 4.48 -2.50
N SER A 57 -5.65 5.36 -3.02
CA SER A 57 -6.98 5.59 -2.48
C SER A 57 -7.97 4.56 -3.01
N PRO A 58 -9.15 4.45 -2.38
CA PRO A 58 -10.20 3.60 -2.94
C PRO A 58 -10.54 3.94 -4.38
N GLU A 59 -10.46 5.20 -4.75
CA GLU A 59 -10.74 5.61 -6.12
C GLU A 59 -9.62 5.22 -7.08
N MET A 60 -8.38 5.30 -6.62
CA MET A 60 -7.22 4.95 -7.47
C MET A 60 -7.14 3.45 -7.71
N SER A 61 -7.57 2.67 -6.74
CA SER A 61 -7.40 1.22 -6.82
C SER A 61 -8.09 0.57 -8.02
N PRO A 62 -9.34 0.89 -8.36
CA PRO A 62 -9.94 0.30 -9.56
C PRO A 62 -9.28 0.78 -10.84
N ARG A 63 -8.73 1.98 -10.85
CA ARG A 63 -8.02 2.47 -12.04
C ARG A 63 -6.79 1.64 -12.32
N LEU A 64 -6.00 1.37 -11.27
CA LEU A 64 -4.81 0.54 -11.40
C LEU A 64 -5.19 -0.90 -11.72
N ALA A 65 -6.23 -1.40 -11.08
CA ALA A 65 -6.68 -2.76 -11.29
C ALA A 65 -7.11 -2.98 -12.74
N ARG A 66 -7.82 -2.01 -13.28
CA ARG A 66 -8.28 -2.11 -14.67
C ARG A 66 -7.10 -2.13 -15.63
N LEU A 67 -6.13 -1.25 -15.38
CA LEU A 67 -4.98 -1.14 -16.27
C LEU A 67 -4.12 -2.40 -16.23
N PHE A 68 -3.85 -2.91 -15.04
CA PHE A 68 -2.91 -4.03 -14.89
C PHE A 68 -3.58 -5.39 -14.82
N GLY A 69 -4.90 -5.43 -14.84
CA GLY A 69 -5.61 -6.70 -14.88
C GLY A 69 -5.61 -7.46 -13.57
N ASN A 70 -5.51 -6.74 -12.45
CA ASN A 70 -5.64 -7.37 -11.15
C ASN A 70 -6.87 -6.78 -10.46
N SER A 71 -6.93 -6.78 -9.14
CA SER A 71 -8.12 -6.34 -8.42
C SER A 71 -7.85 -5.07 -7.62
N PRO A 72 -8.90 -4.28 -7.37
CA PRO A 72 -8.74 -3.13 -6.47
C PRO A 72 -8.24 -3.55 -5.10
N GLU A 73 -8.66 -4.71 -4.62
CA GLU A 73 -8.23 -5.22 -3.32
C GLU A 73 -6.73 -5.46 -3.28
N PHE A 74 -6.14 -5.89 -4.38
CA PHE A 74 -4.70 -6.07 -4.44
C PHE A 74 -3.98 -4.79 -4.02
N TRP A 75 -4.40 -3.67 -4.60
CA TRP A 75 -3.78 -2.38 -4.33
C TRP A 75 -4.11 -1.85 -2.94
N LEU A 76 -5.37 -1.99 -2.53
CA LEU A 76 -5.78 -1.51 -1.22
C LEU A 76 -5.17 -2.33 -0.10
N ASN A 77 -5.04 -3.63 -0.28
CA ASN A 77 -4.43 -4.47 0.74
C ASN A 77 -2.94 -4.15 0.89
N ALA A 78 -2.25 -3.86 -0.22
CA ALA A 78 -0.86 -3.46 -0.16
C ALA A 78 -0.71 -2.14 0.60
N GLN A 79 -1.60 -1.19 0.34
CA GLN A 79 -1.57 0.09 1.04
C GLN A 79 -1.88 -0.09 2.51
N ARG A 80 -2.89 -0.90 2.81
CA ARG A 80 -3.26 -1.14 4.20
C ARG A 80 -2.13 -1.75 5.00
N ALA A 81 -1.40 -2.67 4.39
CA ALA A 81 -0.30 -3.32 5.09
C ALA A 81 0.75 -2.31 5.53
N VAL A 82 1.11 -1.39 4.64
CA VAL A 82 2.07 -0.35 4.95
C VAL A 82 1.53 0.61 6.01
N ASP A 83 0.29 1.03 5.83
CA ASP A 83 -0.31 1.98 6.76
C ASP A 83 -0.41 1.39 8.16
N LEU A 84 -0.79 0.13 8.23
CA LEU A 84 -0.91 -0.53 9.53
C LEU A 84 0.45 -0.68 10.20
N TRP A 85 1.46 -1.05 9.42
CA TRP A 85 2.81 -1.15 9.94
C TRP A 85 3.28 0.18 10.52
N ASP A 86 3.12 1.25 9.74
CA ASP A 86 3.57 2.56 10.17
C ASP A 86 2.84 3.03 11.42
N ALA A 87 1.53 2.83 11.44
CA ALA A 87 0.73 3.24 12.59
C ALA A 87 1.11 2.43 13.83
N ALA A 88 1.27 1.13 13.66
CA ALA A 88 1.61 0.26 14.79
C ALA A 88 2.96 0.64 15.39
N GLU A 89 3.93 0.94 14.54
CA GLU A 89 5.25 1.34 15.03
C GLU A 89 5.18 2.70 15.72
N ALA A 90 4.40 3.62 15.18
CA ALA A 90 4.31 4.96 15.71
C ALA A 90 3.69 5.00 17.11
N ILE A 91 2.71 4.14 17.37
CA ILE A 91 2.01 4.18 18.66
C ILE A 91 2.25 2.93 19.50
N LYS A 92 3.34 2.26 19.21
CA LYS A 92 3.66 1.01 19.88
C LYS A 92 3.62 1.10 21.40
N LYS A 93 4.23 2.16 21.95
CA LYS A 93 4.27 2.34 23.39
C LYS A 93 2.91 2.68 23.96
N ASP A 94 2.14 3.44 23.23
CA ASP A 94 0.80 3.81 23.68
C ASP A 94 -0.11 2.59 23.74
N VAL A 95 -0.01 1.75 22.71
CA VAL A 95 -0.82 0.54 22.64
C VAL A 95 -0.45 -0.40 23.78
N ALA A 96 0.84 -0.49 24.12
CA ALA A 96 1.29 -1.37 25.18
C ALA A 96 0.67 -1.01 26.54
N ARG A 97 0.22 0.23 26.70
CA ARG A 97 -0.41 0.65 27.93
C ARG A 97 -1.89 0.32 28.00
N ILE A 98 -2.46 -0.07 26.90
CA ILE A 98 -3.88 -0.42 26.87
C ILE A 98 -4.04 -1.84 27.40
N LYS A 99 -4.88 -1.98 28.40
CA LYS A 99 -5.11 -3.29 28.97
C LYS A 99 -6.32 -3.93 28.35
N PRO A 100 -6.16 -5.16 27.85
CA PRO A 100 -7.32 -5.85 27.27
C PRO A 100 -8.42 -6.04 28.31
N LEU A 101 -9.64 -5.95 27.87
CA LEU A 101 -10.76 -6.24 28.74
C LEU A 101 -10.85 -7.75 28.95
N ARG A 102 -11.29 -8.12 30.13
CA ARG A 102 -11.46 -9.52 30.44
C ARG A 102 -12.92 -9.90 30.32
N THR A 103 -13.16 -11.08 29.79
CA THR A 103 -14.51 -11.60 29.80
C THR A 103 -14.77 -12.23 31.13
N ALA A 104 -15.99 -12.15 31.59
CA ALA A 104 -16.37 -12.71 32.90
C ALA A 104 -16.42 -14.23 32.86
#